data_68fdbda0a0914983a5429c0d1d84ec4f
#
_entry.id   68fdbda0a0914983a5429c0d1d84ec4f
#
_cell.length_a   1.000
_cell.length_b   1.000
_cell.length_c   1.000
_cell.angle_alpha   90.00
_cell.angle_beta   90.00
_cell.angle_gamma   90.00
#
_symmetry.space_group_name_H-M   'P 1'
#
loop_
_entity.id
_entity.type
_entity.pdbx_description
1 polymer ?
#
loop_
_entity_poly.entity_id
_entity_poly.type
_entity_poly.pdbx_seq_one_letter_code
_entity_poly.pdbx_strand_id
1 'polypeptide(L)'
;MDLRRTAPLLVPALLAAAAPARPKLVVVISVDQCSAELIQTYGPELKGGLARLLKEGVDFTEAYQDHGFTETGPGHSVLLSGRFPAHTGIVENQWLDRASGRLIYCVEDGEARPLDAATAHAASNARFLGDTLGDWLQAQVPGSRAFSISGKDRAAILMAGRHPSGVFWFAGPAGFSSSTAYLTKLPDWMVHFDQGLTNRFATRSWLWTKEPGTPEGRVAQWTYGQTVVRNGALPRLVQGAGMPLDKGFDTRFRRSPFLDEVTEEGAEALVEGERLGRGPATDLLTVSFSATDYIGHNYGNLGTEMRDQIHRLDRTLGRFLDFLKRRDPGAWVVLSADHGGMDVVEALRDEGFPARRVDEPAFLGDLNAALKAHFKVTADLVTAPPEPTMLYLEDGALKAAGLDRDAVLRQAQAWLRQRPEVAAAFTAADLEAVDPAAKGSPRDSRLDVLLRRSFLPGRSGDLLVAFKPFTLFGEPPKEYAAGHGSPYAYDRRVPLIFWGPWKGGARAEPVRTIDLAPTLARELGLKPGPVDGKALDLGPSK
;
A
#
# COMPACT_ATOMS: atom_id res chain seq x y z
N MET A 1 1.26 84.47 -10.45
CA MET A 1 0.14 83.59 -10.84
C MET A 1 0.79 82.30 -11.28
N ASP A 2 1.00 81.36 -10.34
CA ASP A 2 1.78 80.18 -10.57
C ASP A 2 0.82 78.94 -10.51
N LEU A 3 0.53 78.39 -11.67
CA LEU A 3 -0.33 77.21 -11.81
C LEU A 3 0.51 75.96 -11.69
N ARG A 4 0.58 75.40 -10.49
CA ARG A 4 1.17 74.02 -10.26
C ARG A 4 0.18 73.00 -10.81
N ARG A 5 0.58 72.29 -11.89
CA ARG A 5 -0.10 71.12 -12.43
C ARG A 5 0.26 69.93 -11.55
N THR A 6 -0.72 69.40 -10.84
CA THR A 6 -0.62 68.07 -10.16
C THR A 6 -0.93 66.96 -11.16
N ALA A 7 0.06 66.13 -11.48
CA ALA A 7 -0.13 64.91 -12.24
C ALA A 7 -0.72 63.82 -11.35
N PRO A 8 -1.72 63.04 -11.80
CA PRO A 8 -2.23 61.93 -11.03
C PRO A 8 -1.24 60.75 -11.05
N LEU A 9 -0.87 60.26 -9.88
CA LEU A 9 -0.15 59.01 -9.71
C LEU A 9 -1.08 57.82 -10.08
N LEU A 10 -0.82 57.19 -11.22
CA LEU A 10 -1.39 55.91 -11.56
C LEU A 10 -0.71 54.84 -10.68
N VAL A 11 -1.43 54.33 -9.68
CA VAL A 11 -1.05 53.11 -8.94
C VAL A 11 -1.42 51.92 -9.83
N PRO A 12 -0.45 51.09 -10.24
CA PRO A 12 -0.78 49.86 -10.96
C PRO A 12 -1.52 48.91 -10.01
N ALA A 13 -2.79 48.61 -10.31
CA ALA A 13 -3.50 47.52 -9.68
C ALA A 13 -2.81 46.21 -10.08
N LEU A 14 -2.04 45.60 -9.16
CA LEU A 14 -1.64 44.24 -9.29
C LEU A 14 -2.92 43.39 -9.34
N LEU A 15 -3.28 42.91 -10.52
CA LEU A 15 -4.21 41.80 -10.67
C LEU A 15 -3.58 40.58 -9.99
N ALA A 16 -3.96 40.34 -8.76
CA ALA A 16 -3.71 39.04 -8.13
C ALA A 16 -4.41 38.00 -9.02
N ALA A 17 -3.64 37.15 -9.69
CA ALA A 17 -4.19 36.00 -10.39
C ALA A 17 -5.05 35.22 -9.38
N ALA A 18 -6.34 35.10 -9.66
CA ALA A 18 -7.24 34.32 -8.82
C ALA A 18 -6.64 32.91 -8.69
N ALA A 19 -6.44 32.45 -7.47
CA ALA A 19 -6.03 31.07 -7.24
C ALA A 19 -7.01 30.15 -7.99
N PRO A 20 -6.51 29.11 -8.68
CA PRO A 20 -7.39 28.21 -9.42
C PRO A 20 -8.47 27.67 -8.47
N ALA A 21 -9.71 27.62 -8.97
CA ALA A 21 -10.82 27.10 -8.17
C ALA A 21 -10.49 25.67 -7.72
N ARG A 22 -10.68 25.39 -6.43
CA ARG A 22 -10.49 24.04 -5.89
C ARG A 22 -11.37 23.04 -6.66
N PRO A 23 -10.89 21.82 -6.93
CA PRO A 23 -11.72 20.77 -7.52
C PRO A 23 -12.86 20.44 -6.56
N LYS A 24 -13.98 20.00 -7.07
CA LYS A 24 -15.07 19.49 -6.24
C LYS A 24 -14.81 18.07 -5.75
N LEU A 25 -13.99 17.32 -6.49
CA LEU A 25 -13.62 15.94 -6.15
C LEU A 25 -12.12 15.72 -6.38
N VAL A 26 -11.46 15.18 -5.36
CA VAL A 26 -10.11 14.64 -5.46
C VAL A 26 -10.19 13.13 -5.27
N VAL A 27 -9.60 12.37 -6.19
CA VAL A 27 -9.53 10.91 -6.11
C VAL A 27 -8.07 10.49 -6.00
N VAL A 28 -7.73 9.74 -4.95
CA VAL A 28 -6.40 9.15 -4.80
C VAL A 28 -6.52 7.64 -4.96
N ILE A 29 -5.81 7.12 -5.95
CA ILE A 29 -5.80 5.70 -6.32
C ILE A 29 -4.47 5.10 -5.86
N SER A 30 -4.54 4.01 -5.09
CA SER A 30 -3.41 3.11 -4.86
C SER A 30 -3.63 1.84 -5.66
N VAL A 31 -2.58 1.34 -6.31
CA VAL A 31 -2.58 -0.01 -6.91
C VAL A 31 -1.59 -0.85 -6.14
N ASP A 32 -2.11 -1.78 -5.35
CA ASP A 32 -1.35 -2.64 -4.45
C ASP A 32 -0.30 -3.46 -5.23
N GLN A 33 0.95 -3.45 -4.78
CA GLN A 33 2.10 -4.13 -5.42
C GLN A 33 2.44 -3.63 -6.84
N CYS A 34 2.05 -2.42 -7.22
CA CYS A 34 2.35 -1.91 -8.55
C CYS A 34 3.73 -1.24 -8.59
N SER A 35 4.77 -2.03 -8.91
CA SER A 35 6.12 -1.48 -9.07
C SER A 35 6.25 -0.58 -10.31
N ALA A 36 7.24 0.31 -10.30
CA ALA A 36 7.58 1.09 -11.49
C ALA A 36 8.06 0.18 -12.64
N GLU A 37 8.64 -0.98 -12.33
CA GLU A 37 9.06 -2.00 -13.30
C GLU A 37 7.87 -2.61 -14.04
N LEU A 38 6.74 -2.86 -13.36
CA LEU A 38 5.49 -3.31 -14.02
C LEU A 38 5.01 -2.26 -15.03
N ILE A 39 5.04 -0.97 -14.62
CA ILE A 39 4.67 0.13 -15.53
C ILE A 39 5.64 0.24 -16.71
N GLN A 40 6.93 0.09 -16.48
CA GLN A 40 7.93 0.13 -17.56
C GLN A 40 7.79 -1.05 -18.53
N THR A 41 7.48 -2.24 -18.00
CA THR A 41 7.34 -3.47 -18.78
C THR A 41 6.08 -3.45 -19.63
N TYR A 42 4.94 -3.13 -19.05
CA TYR A 42 3.62 -3.27 -19.70
C TYR A 42 3.06 -1.95 -20.21
N GLY A 43 3.49 -0.81 -19.67
CA GLY A 43 2.99 0.52 -20.03
C GLY A 43 2.96 0.81 -21.54
N PRO A 44 3.99 0.45 -22.34
CA PRO A 44 3.97 0.64 -23.79
C PRO A 44 2.83 -0.09 -24.53
N GLU A 45 2.23 -1.11 -23.93
CA GLU A 45 1.15 -1.90 -24.52
C GLU A 45 -0.24 -1.35 -24.20
N LEU A 46 -0.35 -0.48 -23.18
CA LEU A 46 -1.60 -0.01 -22.63
C LEU A 46 -2.25 1.08 -23.48
N LYS A 47 -3.58 1.18 -23.43
CA LYS A 47 -4.37 2.14 -24.22
C LYS A 47 -5.54 2.74 -23.45
N GLY A 48 -5.74 2.36 -22.19
CA GLY A 48 -6.85 2.77 -21.35
C GLY A 48 -6.51 3.88 -20.37
N GLY A 49 -6.94 3.72 -19.12
CA GLY A 49 -6.82 4.75 -18.09
C GLY A 49 -5.42 4.94 -17.57
N LEU A 50 -4.66 3.86 -17.37
CA LEU A 50 -3.27 3.96 -16.92
C LEU A 50 -2.40 4.61 -18.00
N ALA A 51 -2.57 4.20 -19.27
CA ALA A 51 -1.91 4.85 -20.40
C ALA A 51 -2.24 6.35 -20.49
N ARG A 52 -3.51 6.72 -20.21
CA ARG A 52 -3.94 8.12 -20.18
C ARG A 52 -3.29 8.90 -19.04
N LEU A 53 -3.24 8.34 -17.84
CA LEU A 53 -2.59 8.95 -16.69
C LEU A 53 -1.09 9.18 -16.94
N LEU A 54 -0.38 8.18 -17.49
CA LEU A 54 1.04 8.28 -17.85
C LEU A 54 1.28 9.36 -18.92
N LYS A 55 0.40 9.50 -19.89
CA LYS A 55 0.53 10.46 -21.00
C LYS A 55 0.16 11.89 -20.62
N GLU A 56 -0.91 12.06 -19.86
CA GLU A 56 -1.54 13.37 -19.60
C GLU A 56 -1.21 13.94 -18.23
N GLY A 57 -0.79 13.10 -17.27
CA GLY A 57 -0.44 13.46 -15.91
C GLY A 57 1.00 13.96 -15.76
N VAL A 58 1.28 14.57 -14.61
CA VAL A 58 2.65 14.80 -14.14
C VAL A 58 3.13 13.49 -13.53
N ASP A 59 4.02 12.78 -14.23
CA ASP A 59 4.50 11.45 -13.88
C ASP A 59 5.91 11.51 -13.29
N PHE A 60 6.03 11.29 -11.98
CA PHE A 60 7.32 11.15 -11.31
C PHE A 60 7.81 9.71 -11.44
N THR A 61 8.62 9.42 -12.45
CA THR A 61 9.09 8.08 -12.81
C THR A 61 10.06 7.45 -11.79
N GLU A 62 10.56 8.26 -10.86
CA GLU A 62 11.48 7.88 -9.80
C GLU A 62 10.89 8.21 -8.41
N ALA A 63 9.68 7.68 -8.14
CA ALA A 63 9.06 7.79 -6.83
C ALA A 63 9.33 6.53 -5.99
N TYR A 64 9.60 6.73 -4.70
CA TYR A 64 10.02 5.67 -3.79
C TYR A 64 9.22 5.65 -2.50
N GLN A 65 8.81 4.47 -2.08
CA GLN A 65 8.51 4.15 -0.69
C GLN A 65 9.85 4.19 0.07
N ASP A 66 10.06 5.25 0.86
CA ASP A 66 11.40 5.51 1.42
C ASP A 66 11.50 5.06 2.88
N HIS A 67 11.11 3.80 3.11
CA HIS A 67 11.18 3.08 4.39
C HIS A 67 11.59 1.62 4.17
N GLY A 68 11.85 0.87 5.25
CA GLY A 68 12.53 -0.42 5.20
C GLY A 68 11.63 -1.62 4.95
N PHE A 69 10.38 -1.59 5.42
CA PHE A 69 9.43 -2.69 5.30
C PHE A 69 8.29 -2.27 4.37
N THR A 70 8.38 -2.71 3.12
CA THR A 70 7.48 -2.34 2.02
C THR A 70 6.32 -3.31 1.92
N GLU A 71 5.41 -3.18 2.87
CA GLU A 71 4.19 -3.97 2.99
C GLU A 71 2.94 -3.10 2.84
N THR A 72 1.78 -3.74 2.63
CA THR A 72 0.50 -3.05 2.41
C THR A 72 0.17 -2.03 3.51
N GLY A 73 0.29 -2.42 4.79
CA GLY A 73 -0.01 -1.52 5.92
C GLY A 73 0.87 -0.29 5.94
N PRO A 74 2.19 -0.42 6.10
CA PRO A 74 3.13 0.70 6.04
C PRO A 74 2.96 1.55 4.80
N GLY A 75 2.91 0.92 3.60
CA GLY A 75 2.84 1.62 2.32
C GLY A 75 1.59 2.48 2.16
N HIS A 76 0.39 1.96 2.50
CA HIS A 76 -0.83 2.77 2.46
C HIS A 76 -0.83 3.87 3.52
N SER A 77 -0.27 3.60 4.72
CA SER A 77 -0.24 4.57 5.82
C SER A 77 0.52 5.85 5.49
N VAL A 78 1.52 5.77 4.61
CA VAL A 78 2.38 6.92 4.27
C VAL A 78 1.80 7.81 3.18
N LEU A 79 0.95 7.28 2.28
CA LEU A 79 0.49 7.98 1.08
C LEU A 79 -0.26 9.29 1.41
N LEU A 80 -1.22 9.23 2.33
CA LEU A 80 -2.05 10.39 2.67
C LEU A 80 -1.74 11.02 4.02
N SER A 81 -0.85 10.43 4.81
CA SER A 81 -0.31 11.08 6.02
C SER A 81 0.90 11.96 5.72
N GLY A 82 1.64 11.67 4.67
CA GLY A 82 2.93 12.32 4.38
C GLY A 82 4.00 12.01 5.44
N ARG A 83 3.88 10.88 6.18
CA ARG A 83 4.74 10.52 7.30
C ARG A 83 5.33 9.12 7.12
N PHE A 84 6.53 8.91 7.62
CA PHE A 84 7.14 7.58 7.65
C PHE A 84 6.40 6.60 8.60
N PRO A 85 6.52 5.28 8.40
CA PRO A 85 5.95 4.27 9.29
C PRO A 85 6.31 4.45 10.76
N ALA A 86 7.53 4.90 11.07
CA ALA A 86 7.95 5.28 12.43
C ALA A 86 7.05 6.35 13.08
N HIS A 87 6.40 7.19 12.28
CA HIS A 87 5.53 8.27 12.75
C HIS A 87 4.05 8.00 12.53
N THR A 88 3.67 7.13 11.56
CA THR A 88 2.29 6.64 11.44
C THR A 88 1.99 5.53 12.44
N GLY A 89 3.03 4.90 12.99
CA GLY A 89 2.92 3.78 13.90
C GLY A 89 2.59 2.44 13.23
N ILE A 90 2.40 2.42 11.92
CA ILE A 90 2.15 1.20 11.15
C ILE A 90 3.50 0.68 10.64
N VAL A 91 4.20 -0.04 11.49
CA VAL A 91 5.58 -0.47 11.28
C VAL A 91 5.70 -1.65 10.32
N GLU A 92 4.72 -2.57 10.34
CA GLU A 92 4.51 -3.72 9.45
C GLU A 92 3.01 -4.03 9.37
N ASN A 93 2.60 -5.05 8.60
CA ASN A 93 1.22 -5.55 8.59
C ASN A 93 0.82 -6.15 9.94
N GLN A 94 1.79 -6.73 10.64
CA GLN A 94 1.63 -7.33 11.97
C GLN A 94 2.89 -7.11 12.80
N TRP A 95 2.72 -6.96 14.10
CA TRP A 95 3.86 -6.91 15.04
C TRP A 95 3.49 -7.57 16.36
N LEU A 96 4.50 -7.96 17.13
CA LEU A 96 4.29 -8.51 18.46
C LEU A 96 3.97 -7.39 19.46
N ASP A 97 2.80 -7.46 20.05
CA ASP A 97 2.46 -6.59 21.19
C ASP A 97 3.09 -7.15 22.47
N ARG A 98 4.05 -6.42 23.02
CA ARG A 98 4.82 -6.84 24.19
C ARG A 98 3.97 -7.03 25.45
N ALA A 99 2.87 -6.28 25.57
CA ALA A 99 2.01 -6.35 26.76
C ALA A 99 1.17 -7.63 26.76
N SER A 100 0.65 -8.04 25.63
CA SER A 100 -0.20 -9.24 25.51
C SER A 100 0.54 -10.48 25.04
N GLY A 101 1.74 -10.36 24.49
CA GLY A 101 2.50 -11.42 23.85
C GLY A 101 1.87 -11.95 22.56
N ARG A 102 0.91 -11.22 21.98
CA ARG A 102 0.19 -11.61 20.77
C ARG A 102 0.68 -10.84 19.54
N LEU A 103 0.59 -11.49 18.39
CA LEU A 103 0.65 -10.79 17.11
C LEU A 103 -0.59 -9.90 16.97
N ILE A 104 -0.34 -8.65 16.66
CA ILE A 104 -1.37 -7.63 16.43
C ILE A 104 -1.38 -7.28 14.96
N TYR A 105 -2.54 -7.40 14.32
CA TYR A 105 -2.75 -6.92 12.96
C TYR A 105 -2.85 -5.39 12.94
N CYS A 106 -2.27 -4.74 11.95
CA CYS A 106 -2.08 -3.28 11.91
C CYS A 106 -3.37 -2.45 11.99
N VAL A 107 -4.52 -3.04 11.65
CA VAL A 107 -5.85 -2.41 11.77
C VAL A 107 -6.79 -3.16 12.70
N GLU A 108 -6.30 -4.16 13.45
CA GLU A 108 -7.10 -4.87 14.46
C GLU A 108 -7.61 -3.89 15.52
N ASP A 109 -8.92 -3.95 15.81
CA ASP A 109 -9.56 -3.15 16.83
C ASP A 109 -10.56 -4.00 17.61
N GLY A 110 -10.25 -4.26 18.88
CA GLY A 110 -11.10 -5.06 19.78
C GLY A 110 -12.38 -4.35 20.25
N GLU A 111 -12.46 -3.03 20.10
CA GLU A 111 -13.61 -2.23 20.50
C GLU A 111 -14.66 -2.09 19.38
N ALA A 112 -14.21 -2.19 18.13
CA ALA A 112 -15.09 -2.14 16.97
C ALA A 112 -15.76 -3.50 16.71
N ARG A 113 -16.80 -3.50 15.87
CA ARG A 113 -17.49 -4.71 15.37
C ARG A 113 -17.66 -4.62 13.87
N PRO A 114 -17.55 -5.74 13.12
CA PRO A 114 -17.89 -5.74 11.71
C PRO A 114 -19.39 -5.45 11.53
N LEU A 115 -19.74 -4.80 10.42
CA LEU A 115 -21.14 -4.53 10.06
C LEU A 115 -21.78 -5.67 9.26
N ASP A 116 -21.03 -6.72 8.97
CA ASP A 116 -21.52 -7.94 8.34
C ASP A 116 -21.22 -9.16 9.23
N ALA A 117 -21.97 -10.25 9.02
CA ALA A 117 -21.78 -11.48 9.78
C ALA A 117 -20.66 -12.39 9.22
N ALA A 118 -20.06 -12.05 8.09
CA ALA A 118 -19.07 -12.86 7.40
C ALA A 118 -17.64 -12.53 7.82
N THR A 119 -17.40 -11.30 8.29
CA THR A 119 -16.08 -10.83 8.72
C THR A 119 -15.76 -11.32 10.13
N ALA A 120 -14.62 -12.01 10.27
CA ALA A 120 -14.24 -12.64 11.55
C ALA A 120 -13.77 -11.64 12.62
N HIS A 121 -13.26 -10.48 12.22
CA HIS A 121 -12.72 -9.46 13.13
C HIS A 121 -13.03 -8.06 12.63
N ALA A 122 -13.20 -7.15 13.57
CA ALA A 122 -13.35 -5.74 13.25
C ALA A 122 -11.99 -5.08 13.03
N ALA A 123 -12.01 -4.06 12.19
CA ALA A 123 -10.85 -3.28 11.87
C ALA A 123 -11.15 -1.78 11.95
N SER A 124 -10.16 -1.02 12.38
CA SER A 124 -10.21 0.43 12.43
C SER A 124 -8.80 1.06 12.34
N ASN A 125 -8.76 2.39 12.31
CA ASN A 125 -7.52 3.16 12.38
C ASN A 125 -7.00 3.40 13.82
N ALA A 126 -7.48 2.67 14.82
CA ALA A 126 -7.12 2.87 16.24
C ALA A 126 -5.61 2.83 16.50
N ARG A 127 -4.86 2.09 15.67
CA ARG A 127 -3.40 1.97 15.78
C ARG A 127 -2.63 2.99 14.96
N PHE A 128 -3.30 3.72 14.09
CA PHE A 128 -2.69 4.76 13.25
C PHE A 128 -2.44 6.03 14.08
N LEU A 129 -1.25 6.60 13.92
CA LEU A 129 -0.84 7.83 14.61
C LEU A 129 -0.77 9.00 13.62
N GLY A 130 -1.36 10.13 14.01
CA GLY A 130 -1.39 11.35 13.20
C GLY A 130 -2.65 11.48 12.35
N ASP A 131 -2.59 12.40 11.40
CA ASP A 131 -3.70 12.79 10.54
C ASP A 131 -3.33 12.57 9.07
N THR A 132 -4.34 12.56 8.21
CA THR A 132 -4.19 12.43 6.76
C THR A 132 -4.71 13.68 6.04
N LEU A 133 -4.52 13.72 4.72
CA LEU A 133 -5.10 14.73 3.84
C LEU A 133 -6.63 14.87 4.05
N GLY A 134 -7.34 13.76 4.29
CA GLY A 134 -8.78 13.74 4.55
C GLY A 134 -9.14 14.50 5.83
N ASP A 135 -8.36 14.29 6.90
CA ASP A 135 -8.56 14.99 8.16
C ASP A 135 -8.28 16.50 8.01
N TRP A 136 -7.19 16.87 7.32
CA TRP A 136 -6.86 18.29 7.08
C TRP A 136 -7.92 18.98 6.22
N LEU A 137 -8.44 18.27 5.21
CA LEU A 137 -9.48 18.78 4.32
C LEU A 137 -10.77 19.05 5.10
N GLN A 138 -11.25 18.08 5.85
CA GLN A 138 -12.49 18.20 6.63
C GLN A 138 -12.39 19.28 7.73
N ALA A 139 -11.22 19.40 8.37
CA ALA A 139 -10.98 20.42 9.40
C ALA A 139 -10.94 21.85 8.87
N GLN A 140 -10.48 22.05 7.62
CA GLN A 140 -10.22 23.39 7.08
C GLN A 140 -11.21 23.84 5.99
N VAL A 141 -11.98 22.92 5.42
CA VAL A 141 -12.99 23.21 4.39
C VAL A 141 -14.35 22.69 4.86
N PRO A 142 -15.17 23.52 5.49
CA PRO A 142 -16.49 23.12 5.99
C PRO A 142 -17.36 22.48 4.90
N GLY A 143 -17.94 21.33 5.22
CA GLY A 143 -18.77 20.55 4.29
C GLY A 143 -18.00 19.58 3.41
N SER A 144 -16.67 19.52 3.49
CA SER A 144 -15.87 18.47 2.86
C SER A 144 -16.06 17.12 3.54
N ARG A 145 -15.98 16.05 2.75
CA ARG A 145 -16.10 14.66 3.21
C ARG A 145 -14.94 13.85 2.65
N ALA A 146 -14.55 12.82 3.40
CA ALA A 146 -13.51 11.88 2.99
C ALA A 146 -14.04 10.44 3.07
N PHE A 147 -13.94 9.71 1.97
CA PHE A 147 -14.37 8.31 1.85
C PHE A 147 -13.25 7.43 1.34
N SER A 148 -13.31 6.14 1.66
CA SER A 148 -12.34 5.15 1.22
C SER A 148 -13.00 3.83 0.86
N ILE A 149 -12.51 3.18 -0.22
CA ILE A 149 -12.94 1.85 -0.64
C ILE A 149 -11.76 1.03 -1.17
N SER A 150 -11.69 -0.27 -0.84
CA SER A 150 -10.62 -1.15 -1.28
C SER A 150 -11.01 -2.62 -1.30
N GLY A 151 -10.24 -3.44 -2.01
CA GLY A 151 -10.25 -4.90 -1.91
C GLY A 151 -9.70 -5.44 -0.58
N LYS A 152 -8.90 -4.64 0.18
CA LYS A 152 -8.32 -4.98 1.48
C LYS A 152 -8.76 -3.97 2.54
N ASP A 153 -9.05 -4.44 3.77
CA ASP A 153 -9.43 -3.61 4.91
C ASP A 153 -8.35 -2.57 5.26
N ARG A 154 -7.09 -3.01 5.47
CA ARG A 154 -5.97 -2.14 5.83
C ARG A 154 -5.68 -1.06 4.79
N ALA A 155 -5.88 -1.37 3.52
CA ALA A 155 -5.70 -0.41 2.43
C ALA A 155 -6.77 0.69 2.47
N ALA A 156 -8.03 0.33 2.66
CA ALA A 156 -9.12 1.29 2.82
C ALA A 156 -8.93 2.16 4.07
N ILE A 157 -8.64 1.52 5.20
CA ILE A 157 -8.58 2.15 6.52
C ILE A 157 -7.42 3.15 6.62
N LEU A 158 -6.21 2.75 6.19
CA LEU A 158 -5.00 3.55 6.40
C LEU A 158 -4.89 4.76 5.46
N MET A 159 -5.63 4.76 4.35
CA MET A 159 -5.78 5.94 3.49
C MET A 159 -6.91 6.88 3.94
N ALA A 160 -7.85 6.39 4.72
CA ALA A 160 -9.04 7.16 5.09
C ALA A 160 -8.78 8.29 6.09
N GLY A 161 -7.79 8.13 6.98
CA GLY A 161 -7.52 9.05 8.08
C GLY A 161 -8.27 8.71 9.37
N ARG A 162 -8.32 9.67 10.30
CA ARG A 162 -8.87 9.45 11.64
C ARG A 162 -10.39 9.59 11.71
N HIS A 163 -10.95 10.49 10.90
CA HIS A 163 -12.37 10.86 10.97
C HIS A 163 -13.01 10.81 9.57
N PRO A 164 -12.92 9.68 8.86
CA PRO A 164 -13.51 9.56 7.54
C PRO A 164 -15.04 9.59 7.61
N SER A 165 -15.68 10.03 6.53
CA SER A 165 -17.14 9.99 6.37
C SER A 165 -17.66 8.57 6.10
N GLY A 166 -16.81 7.66 5.62
CA GLY A 166 -17.10 6.25 5.43
C GLY A 166 -15.90 5.50 4.86
N VAL A 167 -15.75 4.24 5.30
CA VAL A 167 -14.67 3.34 4.88
C VAL A 167 -15.27 1.99 4.53
N PHE A 168 -14.94 1.45 3.35
CA PHE A 168 -15.49 0.21 2.85
C PHE A 168 -14.39 -0.71 2.34
N TRP A 169 -14.53 -2.02 2.56
CA TRP A 169 -13.61 -3.02 2.03
C TRP A 169 -14.34 -4.30 1.64
N PHE A 170 -13.77 -5.01 0.68
CA PHE A 170 -14.35 -6.26 0.21
C PHE A 170 -14.28 -7.34 1.30
N ALA A 171 -15.43 -7.85 1.71
CA ALA A 171 -15.63 -8.85 2.76
C ALA A 171 -15.97 -10.25 2.19
N GLY A 172 -15.53 -10.54 0.97
CA GLY A 172 -15.75 -11.82 0.32
C GLY A 172 -17.16 -11.99 -0.25
N PRO A 173 -17.81 -13.15 -0.06
CA PRO A 173 -19.11 -13.44 -0.67
C PRO A 173 -20.24 -12.47 -0.32
N ALA A 174 -20.13 -11.76 0.79
CA ALA A 174 -21.12 -10.78 1.24
C ALA A 174 -21.03 -9.43 0.49
N GLY A 175 -19.99 -9.21 -0.29
CA GLY A 175 -19.73 -7.92 -0.96
C GLY A 175 -18.80 -7.03 -0.15
N PHE A 176 -19.12 -5.74 -0.02
CA PHE A 176 -18.34 -4.78 0.76
C PHE A 176 -18.90 -4.61 2.17
N SER A 177 -18.02 -4.33 3.10
CA SER A 177 -18.37 -4.14 4.50
C SER A 177 -17.65 -2.93 5.10
N SER A 178 -17.91 -2.68 6.37
CA SER A 178 -17.29 -1.66 7.20
C SER A 178 -17.28 -2.14 8.66
N SER A 179 -16.92 -1.26 9.59
CA SER A 179 -17.03 -1.52 11.03
C SER A 179 -17.77 -0.41 11.78
N THR A 180 -18.16 -0.73 13.02
CA THR A 180 -18.81 0.25 13.93
C THR A 180 -17.89 1.42 14.30
N ALA A 181 -16.59 1.36 14.01
CA ALA A 181 -15.69 2.48 14.15
C ALA A 181 -16.02 3.65 13.19
N TYR A 182 -16.65 3.35 12.06
CA TYR A 182 -16.93 4.34 11.01
C TYR A 182 -18.43 4.58 10.79
N LEU A 183 -19.24 3.55 10.89
CA LEU A 183 -20.68 3.60 10.57
C LEU A 183 -21.49 2.82 11.59
N THR A 184 -22.72 3.23 11.82
CA THR A 184 -23.67 2.47 12.64
C THR A 184 -24.35 1.35 11.84
N LYS A 185 -24.49 1.50 10.53
CA LYS A 185 -25.01 0.53 9.56
C LYS A 185 -24.44 0.85 8.18
N LEU A 186 -24.44 -0.14 7.27
CA LEU A 186 -24.13 0.10 5.87
C LEU A 186 -25.19 1.04 5.25
N PRO A 187 -24.77 2.00 4.39
CA PRO A 187 -25.71 2.84 3.65
C PRO A 187 -26.59 2.01 2.72
N ASP A 188 -27.83 2.45 2.49
CA ASP A 188 -28.79 1.72 1.66
C ASP A 188 -28.27 1.49 0.22
N TRP A 189 -27.49 2.42 -0.34
CA TRP A 189 -26.87 2.26 -1.65
C TRP A 189 -25.85 1.13 -1.67
N MET A 190 -25.05 0.93 -0.60
CA MET A 190 -24.10 -0.17 -0.48
C MET A 190 -24.82 -1.51 -0.33
N VAL A 191 -25.84 -1.57 0.52
CA VAL A 191 -26.68 -2.78 0.67
C VAL A 191 -27.26 -3.19 -0.67
N HIS A 192 -27.77 -2.24 -1.46
CA HIS A 192 -28.31 -2.51 -2.80
C HIS A 192 -27.23 -3.00 -3.78
N PHE A 193 -26.05 -2.36 -3.76
CA PHE A 193 -24.90 -2.78 -4.56
C PHE A 193 -24.50 -4.23 -4.24
N ASP A 194 -24.35 -4.55 -2.95
CA ASP A 194 -23.94 -5.89 -2.49
C ASP A 194 -24.97 -6.96 -2.82
N GLN A 195 -26.26 -6.65 -2.73
CA GLN A 195 -27.32 -7.57 -3.21
C GLN A 195 -27.18 -7.90 -4.70
N GLY A 196 -26.86 -6.89 -5.52
CA GLY A 196 -26.57 -7.07 -6.94
C GLY A 196 -25.31 -7.91 -7.16
N LEU A 197 -24.25 -7.67 -6.41
CA LEU A 197 -22.98 -8.38 -6.49
C LEU A 197 -23.10 -9.84 -6.06
N THR A 198 -23.73 -10.11 -4.91
CA THR A 198 -23.95 -11.48 -4.41
C THR A 198 -24.83 -12.30 -5.36
N ASN A 199 -25.84 -11.67 -5.96
CA ASN A 199 -26.63 -12.32 -7.02
C ASN A 199 -25.76 -12.67 -8.24
N ARG A 200 -24.84 -11.79 -8.65
CA ARG A 200 -23.89 -12.08 -9.75
C ARG A 200 -22.95 -13.23 -9.39
N PHE A 201 -22.47 -13.33 -8.14
CA PHE A 201 -21.66 -14.47 -7.70
C PHE A 201 -22.40 -15.80 -7.84
N ALA A 202 -23.68 -15.83 -7.54
CA ALA A 202 -24.49 -17.03 -7.66
C ALA A 202 -24.89 -17.39 -9.10
N THR A 203 -25.12 -16.40 -9.96
CA THR A 203 -25.79 -16.62 -11.26
C THR A 203 -24.88 -16.55 -12.47
N ARG A 204 -23.72 -15.88 -12.38
CA ARG A 204 -22.79 -15.71 -13.51
C ARG A 204 -21.59 -16.65 -13.39
N SER A 205 -21.02 -17.00 -14.54
CA SER A 205 -19.70 -17.61 -14.58
C SER A 205 -18.63 -16.52 -14.48
N TRP A 206 -17.73 -16.67 -13.50
CA TRP A 206 -16.53 -15.84 -13.33
C TRP A 206 -15.33 -16.65 -13.83
N LEU A 207 -15.19 -16.65 -15.17
CA LEU A 207 -14.08 -17.32 -15.86
C LEU A 207 -13.06 -16.28 -16.27
N TRP A 208 -11.90 -16.32 -15.66
CA TRP A 208 -10.78 -15.44 -16.03
C TRP A 208 -10.13 -15.96 -17.30
N THR A 209 -10.53 -15.40 -18.42
CA THR A 209 -9.91 -15.60 -19.74
C THR A 209 -8.96 -14.46 -20.03
N LYS A 210 -7.89 -14.73 -20.76
CA LYS A 210 -7.00 -13.69 -21.25
C LYS A 210 -7.77 -12.69 -22.14
N GLU A 211 -7.56 -11.40 -21.91
CA GLU A 211 -8.16 -10.33 -22.72
C GLU A 211 -7.72 -10.44 -24.19
N PRO A 212 -8.64 -10.23 -25.13
CA PRO A 212 -8.29 -10.18 -26.54
C PRO A 212 -7.23 -9.11 -26.83
N GLY A 213 -6.17 -9.51 -27.50
CA GLY A 213 -5.06 -8.63 -27.86
C GLY A 213 -3.97 -8.48 -26.79
N THR A 214 -4.15 -9.01 -25.58
CA THR A 214 -3.06 -9.11 -24.61
C THR A 214 -2.04 -10.15 -25.10
N PRO A 215 -0.75 -9.79 -25.23
CA PRO A 215 0.28 -10.74 -25.56
C PRO A 215 0.41 -11.85 -24.51
N GLU A 216 1.06 -12.95 -24.86
CA GLU A 216 1.43 -13.96 -23.85
C GLU A 216 2.54 -13.41 -22.94
N GLY A 217 2.42 -13.68 -21.63
CA GLY A 217 3.52 -13.51 -20.69
C GLY A 217 4.39 -14.75 -20.64
N ARG A 218 5.29 -14.81 -19.65
CA ARG A 218 6.07 -16.01 -19.38
C ARG A 218 5.11 -17.15 -19.02
N VAL A 219 5.39 -18.33 -19.57
CA VAL A 219 4.75 -19.58 -19.16
C VAL A 219 5.82 -20.44 -18.52
N ALA A 220 5.66 -20.74 -17.24
CA ALA A 220 6.59 -21.54 -16.47
C ALA A 220 5.88 -22.36 -15.40
N GLN A 221 6.57 -23.34 -14.88
CA GLN A 221 6.07 -24.22 -13.84
C GLN A 221 7.19 -24.52 -12.84
N TRP A 222 6.89 -24.42 -11.57
CA TRP A 222 7.80 -24.76 -10.48
C TRP A 222 7.15 -25.78 -9.55
N THR A 223 7.96 -26.68 -9.00
CA THR A 223 7.48 -27.73 -8.11
C THR A 223 8.09 -27.57 -6.72
N TYR A 224 7.24 -27.53 -5.70
CA TYR A 224 7.57 -27.42 -4.29
C TYR A 224 7.04 -28.67 -3.57
N GLY A 225 7.89 -29.65 -3.35
CA GLY A 225 7.45 -30.97 -2.87
C GLY A 225 6.43 -31.59 -3.82
N GLN A 226 5.17 -31.70 -3.38
CA GLN A 226 4.05 -32.19 -4.23
C GLN A 226 3.22 -31.05 -4.83
N THR A 227 3.52 -29.82 -4.51
CA THR A 227 2.78 -28.64 -5.00
C THR A 227 3.38 -28.11 -6.28
N VAL A 228 2.55 -27.93 -7.29
CA VAL A 228 2.93 -27.33 -8.56
C VAL A 228 2.33 -25.94 -8.65
N VAL A 229 3.20 -24.95 -8.78
CA VAL A 229 2.82 -23.56 -9.12
C VAL A 229 3.07 -23.35 -10.60
N ARG A 230 2.07 -22.85 -11.29
CA ARG A 230 2.13 -22.62 -12.73
C ARG A 230 1.56 -21.26 -13.06
N ASN A 231 2.32 -20.45 -13.81
CA ASN A 231 1.79 -19.29 -14.52
C ASN A 231 1.51 -19.59 -15.99
N GLY A 232 0.81 -18.68 -16.68
CA GLY A 232 0.42 -18.88 -18.09
C GLY A 232 -0.72 -19.88 -18.28
N ALA A 233 -1.50 -20.17 -17.25
CA ALA A 233 -2.56 -21.19 -17.29
C ALA A 233 -3.98 -20.58 -17.37
N LEU A 234 -4.17 -19.53 -18.14
CA LEU A 234 -5.51 -19.03 -18.45
C LEU A 234 -6.19 -19.94 -19.53
N PRO A 235 -7.50 -20.19 -19.44
CA PRO A 235 -8.47 -19.63 -18.50
C PRO A 235 -8.45 -20.26 -17.11
N ARG A 236 -8.86 -19.47 -16.07
CA ARG A 236 -9.04 -19.93 -14.68
C ARG A 236 -10.49 -19.74 -14.25
N LEU A 237 -11.13 -20.81 -13.81
CA LEU A 237 -12.49 -20.73 -13.27
C LEU A 237 -12.42 -20.24 -11.81
N VAL A 238 -12.99 -19.07 -11.56
CA VAL A 238 -13.15 -18.51 -10.21
C VAL A 238 -14.44 -19.00 -9.58
N GLN A 239 -15.56 -18.95 -10.35
CA GLN A 239 -16.89 -19.41 -9.92
C GLN A 239 -17.72 -19.84 -11.14
N GLY A 240 -18.36 -21.00 -11.07
CA GLY A 240 -19.29 -21.47 -12.07
C GLY A 240 -20.69 -20.88 -11.90
N ALA A 241 -21.38 -20.59 -13.01
CA ALA A 241 -22.76 -20.11 -12.96
C ALA A 241 -23.70 -21.13 -12.28
N GLY A 242 -24.50 -20.69 -11.33
CA GLY A 242 -25.43 -21.53 -10.59
C GLY A 242 -24.78 -22.52 -9.61
N MET A 243 -23.45 -22.49 -9.46
CA MET A 243 -22.77 -23.32 -8.47
C MET A 243 -22.79 -22.67 -7.10
N PRO A 244 -22.96 -23.44 -6.00
CA PRO A 244 -22.81 -22.93 -4.65
C PRO A 244 -21.41 -22.33 -4.46
N LEU A 245 -21.32 -21.24 -3.69
CA LEU A 245 -20.05 -20.67 -3.27
C LEU A 245 -19.37 -21.63 -2.29
N ASP A 246 -18.19 -22.12 -2.63
CA ASP A 246 -17.39 -22.96 -1.77
C ASP A 246 -16.43 -22.14 -0.89
N LYS A 247 -15.75 -22.80 0.07
CA LYS A 247 -14.78 -22.17 0.96
C LYS A 247 -13.57 -21.54 0.25
N GLY A 248 -13.28 -21.95 -0.98
CA GLY A 248 -12.18 -21.43 -1.79
C GLY A 248 -12.56 -20.23 -2.67
N PHE A 249 -13.84 -19.88 -2.74
CA PHE A 249 -14.33 -18.79 -3.60
C PHE A 249 -13.59 -17.47 -3.32
N ASP A 250 -13.58 -17.02 -2.07
CA ASP A 250 -12.96 -15.74 -1.70
C ASP A 250 -11.49 -15.69 -2.13
N THR A 251 -10.73 -16.74 -1.87
CA THR A 251 -9.32 -16.84 -2.27
C THR A 251 -9.15 -16.76 -3.79
N ARG A 252 -9.94 -17.51 -4.56
CA ARG A 252 -9.86 -17.47 -6.03
C ARG A 252 -10.29 -16.11 -6.60
N PHE A 253 -11.31 -15.50 -5.99
CA PHE A 253 -11.82 -14.20 -6.43
C PHE A 253 -10.79 -13.10 -6.22
N ARG A 254 -10.18 -13.02 -5.02
CA ARG A 254 -9.11 -12.06 -4.72
C ARG A 254 -7.89 -12.23 -5.62
N ARG A 255 -7.56 -13.45 -6.01
CA ARG A 255 -6.46 -13.80 -6.93
C ARG A 255 -6.84 -13.66 -8.41
N SER A 256 -7.79 -12.82 -8.72
CA SER A 256 -8.25 -12.56 -10.09
C SER A 256 -8.52 -11.08 -10.32
N PRO A 257 -8.52 -10.61 -11.58
CA PRO A 257 -8.83 -9.21 -11.92
C PRO A 257 -10.22 -8.75 -11.47
N PHE A 258 -11.10 -9.69 -11.21
CA PHE A 258 -12.49 -9.40 -10.84
C PHE A 258 -12.59 -8.62 -9.51
N LEU A 259 -11.63 -8.78 -8.60
CA LEU A 259 -11.61 -7.98 -7.38
C LEU A 259 -11.47 -6.48 -7.69
N ASP A 260 -10.59 -6.12 -8.61
CA ASP A 260 -10.41 -4.72 -9.00
C ASP A 260 -11.61 -4.19 -9.80
N GLU A 261 -12.20 -5.04 -10.66
CA GLU A 261 -13.41 -4.69 -11.42
C GLU A 261 -14.59 -4.37 -10.48
N VAL A 262 -14.83 -5.20 -9.44
CA VAL A 262 -15.92 -4.92 -8.48
C VAL A 262 -15.57 -3.79 -7.50
N THR A 263 -14.28 -3.57 -7.22
CA THR A 263 -13.85 -2.42 -6.42
C THR A 263 -14.11 -1.11 -7.16
N GLU A 264 -13.87 -1.06 -8.46
CA GLU A 264 -14.20 0.08 -9.32
C GLU A 264 -15.70 0.33 -9.36
N GLU A 265 -16.51 -0.71 -9.60
CA GLU A 265 -17.98 -0.61 -9.56
C GLU A 265 -18.50 -0.11 -8.20
N GLY A 266 -17.91 -0.60 -7.10
CA GLY A 266 -18.20 -0.13 -5.74
C GLY A 266 -17.82 1.33 -5.52
N ALA A 267 -16.69 1.79 -6.08
CA ALA A 267 -16.27 3.18 -6.03
C ALA A 267 -17.22 4.09 -6.83
N GLU A 268 -17.69 3.65 -8.01
CA GLU A 268 -18.73 4.37 -8.76
C GLU A 268 -20.03 4.46 -7.96
N ALA A 269 -20.49 3.36 -7.35
CA ALA A 269 -21.68 3.32 -6.51
C ALA A 269 -21.55 4.25 -5.29
N LEU A 270 -20.36 4.35 -4.68
CA LEU A 270 -20.06 5.26 -3.59
C LEU A 270 -20.17 6.73 -4.04
N VAL A 271 -19.55 7.09 -5.18
CA VAL A 271 -19.62 8.45 -5.73
C VAL A 271 -21.07 8.86 -6.00
N GLU A 272 -21.87 7.96 -6.54
CA GLU A 272 -23.29 8.22 -6.81
C GLU A 272 -24.13 8.27 -5.54
N GLY A 273 -24.03 7.26 -4.68
CA GLY A 273 -24.81 7.13 -3.46
C GLY A 273 -24.57 8.27 -2.47
N GLU A 274 -23.31 8.68 -2.33
CA GLU A 274 -22.90 9.81 -1.50
C GLU A 274 -22.93 11.15 -2.25
N ARG A 275 -23.17 11.16 -3.55
CA ARG A 275 -23.19 12.35 -4.40
C ARG A 275 -21.90 13.16 -4.32
N LEU A 276 -20.73 12.47 -4.34
CA LEU A 276 -19.44 13.13 -4.22
C LEU A 276 -19.19 14.09 -5.38
N GLY A 277 -18.51 15.21 -5.08
CA GLY A 277 -18.21 16.26 -6.05
C GLY A 277 -19.40 17.12 -6.46
N ARG A 278 -20.59 16.95 -5.86
CA ARG A 278 -21.79 17.75 -6.17
C ARG A 278 -22.03 18.89 -5.19
N GLY A 279 -21.34 18.88 -4.07
CA GLY A 279 -21.40 19.93 -3.06
C GLY A 279 -20.63 21.19 -3.46
N PRO A 280 -20.70 22.24 -2.63
CA PRO A 280 -19.85 23.42 -2.78
C PRO A 280 -18.41 23.20 -2.33
N ALA A 281 -18.18 22.24 -1.43
CA ALA A 281 -16.88 21.89 -0.87
C ALA A 281 -16.21 20.76 -1.67
N THR A 282 -14.90 20.62 -1.52
CA THR A 282 -14.12 19.53 -2.09
C THR A 282 -14.38 18.23 -1.30
N ASP A 283 -14.75 17.15 -1.97
CA ASP A 283 -14.76 15.80 -1.40
C ASP A 283 -13.47 15.06 -1.76
N LEU A 284 -13.02 14.14 -0.89
CA LEU A 284 -11.91 13.22 -1.11
C LEU A 284 -12.44 11.79 -1.20
N LEU A 285 -12.03 11.07 -2.24
CA LEU A 285 -12.24 9.63 -2.36
C LEU A 285 -10.88 8.93 -2.48
N THR A 286 -10.65 7.90 -1.69
CA THR A 286 -9.51 7.00 -1.89
C THR A 286 -10.00 5.65 -2.38
N VAL A 287 -9.33 5.12 -3.39
CA VAL A 287 -9.62 3.80 -3.98
C VAL A 287 -8.33 3.00 -4.01
N SER A 288 -8.31 1.80 -3.42
CA SER A 288 -7.16 0.92 -3.53
C SER A 288 -7.55 -0.37 -4.25
N PHE A 289 -6.91 -0.60 -5.40
CA PHE A 289 -7.03 -1.81 -6.19
C PHE A 289 -6.05 -2.86 -5.68
N SER A 290 -6.54 -4.05 -5.35
CA SER A 290 -5.77 -5.03 -4.57
C SER A 290 -5.42 -6.30 -5.35
N ALA A 291 -5.99 -6.51 -6.57
CA ALA A 291 -5.81 -7.77 -7.30
C ALA A 291 -4.38 -7.97 -7.78
N THR A 292 -3.66 -6.89 -8.13
CA THR A 292 -2.27 -6.97 -8.62
C THR A 292 -1.36 -7.65 -7.59
N ASP A 293 -1.51 -7.33 -6.29
CA ASP A 293 -0.77 -7.97 -5.21
C ASP A 293 -1.10 -9.46 -5.07
N TYR A 294 -2.37 -9.81 -4.99
CA TYR A 294 -2.77 -11.21 -4.88
C TYR A 294 -2.32 -12.06 -6.07
N ILE A 295 -2.33 -11.49 -7.27
CA ILE A 295 -1.88 -12.14 -8.51
C ILE A 295 -0.35 -12.25 -8.50
N GLY A 296 0.36 -11.19 -8.12
CA GLY A 296 1.80 -11.15 -7.99
C GLY A 296 2.32 -12.24 -7.07
N HIS A 297 1.79 -12.32 -5.86
CA HIS A 297 2.13 -13.36 -4.89
C HIS A 297 2.00 -14.79 -5.42
N ASN A 298 1.02 -15.05 -6.26
CA ASN A 298 0.72 -16.40 -6.71
C ASN A 298 1.35 -16.79 -8.05
N TYR A 299 1.58 -15.81 -8.93
CA TYR A 299 1.99 -16.09 -10.32
C TYR A 299 3.25 -15.31 -10.75
N GLY A 300 3.76 -14.41 -9.90
CA GLY A 300 4.88 -13.53 -10.20
C GLY A 300 4.51 -12.37 -11.12
N ASN A 301 5.51 -11.55 -11.43
CA ASN A 301 5.33 -10.28 -12.14
C ASN A 301 5.38 -10.40 -13.67
N LEU A 302 6.01 -11.46 -14.21
CA LEU A 302 6.24 -11.62 -15.65
C LEU A 302 5.36 -12.68 -16.30
N GLY A 303 4.45 -13.30 -15.53
CA GLY A 303 3.52 -14.30 -16.03
C GLY A 303 2.38 -13.69 -16.89
N THR A 304 1.69 -14.57 -17.65
CA THR A 304 0.51 -14.17 -18.45
C THR A 304 -0.60 -13.59 -17.56
N GLU A 305 -0.74 -14.11 -16.34
CA GLU A 305 -1.74 -13.64 -15.37
C GLU A 305 -1.48 -12.18 -14.97
N MET A 306 -0.24 -11.81 -14.63
CA MET A 306 0.09 -10.43 -14.29
C MET A 306 -0.07 -9.50 -15.49
N ARG A 307 0.38 -9.92 -16.68
CA ARG A 307 0.22 -9.12 -17.89
C ARG A 307 -1.25 -8.86 -18.20
N ASP A 308 -2.11 -9.90 -18.11
CA ASP A 308 -3.54 -9.74 -18.28
C ASP A 308 -4.17 -8.86 -17.20
N GLN A 309 -3.73 -9.01 -15.95
CA GLN A 309 -4.16 -8.14 -14.84
C GLN A 309 -3.88 -6.66 -15.14
N ILE A 310 -2.68 -6.32 -15.58
CA ILE A 310 -2.33 -4.92 -15.87
C ILE A 310 -3.13 -4.37 -17.06
N HIS A 311 -3.37 -5.17 -18.11
CA HIS A 311 -4.26 -4.77 -19.21
C HIS A 311 -5.71 -4.56 -18.76
N ARG A 312 -6.22 -5.43 -17.88
CA ARG A 312 -7.58 -5.28 -17.31
C ARG A 312 -7.67 -4.08 -16.38
N LEU A 313 -6.66 -3.86 -15.54
CA LEU A 313 -6.57 -2.68 -14.67
C LEU A 313 -6.56 -1.39 -15.50
N ASP A 314 -5.79 -1.35 -16.60
CA ASP A 314 -5.77 -0.21 -17.51
C ASP A 314 -7.16 0.10 -18.07
N ARG A 315 -7.92 -0.93 -18.49
CA ARG A 315 -9.30 -0.78 -18.95
C ARG A 315 -10.25 -0.33 -17.82
N THR A 316 -10.12 -0.92 -16.63
CA THR A 316 -10.90 -0.57 -15.44
C THR A 316 -10.69 0.88 -15.06
N LEU A 317 -9.43 1.32 -14.99
CA LEU A 317 -9.08 2.73 -14.78
C LEU A 317 -9.64 3.63 -15.90
N GLY A 318 -9.66 3.14 -17.14
CA GLY A 318 -10.25 3.88 -18.26
C GLY A 318 -11.75 4.19 -18.05
N ARG A 319 -12.53 3.17 -17.65
CA ARG A 319 -13.96 3.34 -17.33
C ARG A 319 -14.15 4.30 -16.16
N PHE A 320 -13.39 4.11 -15.09
CA PHE A 320 -13.47 4.94 -13.90
C PHE A 320 -13.12 6.41 -14.17
N LEU A 321 -12.04 6.69 -14.91
CA LEU A 321 -11.69 8.06 -15.30
C LEU A 321 -12.77 8.71 -16.20
N ASP A 322 -13.37 7.96 -17.10
CA ASP A 322 -14.48 8.44 -17.93
C ASP A 322 -15.73 8.73 -17.09
N PHE A 323 -16.02 7.88 -16.10
CA PHE A 323 -17.09 8.10 -15.15
C PHE A 323 -16.84 9.38 -14.34
N LEU A 324 -15.66 9.53 -13.73
CA LEU A 324 -15.28 10.71 -12.97
C LEU A 324 -15.40 12.00 -13.81
N LYS A 325 -14.90 11.97 -15.04
CA LYS A 325 -14.97 13.12 -15.95
C LYS A 325 -16.40 13.52 -16.30
N ARG A 326 -17.32 12.56 -16.41
CA ARG A 326 -18.75 12.85 -16.62
C ARG A 326 -19.38 13.48 -15.37
N ARG A 327 -18.89 13.15 -14.16
CA ARG A 327 -19.42 13.65 -12.88
C ARG A 327 -18.87 15.00 -12.51
N ASP A 328 -17.57 15.17 -12.62
CA ASP A 328 -16.84 16.41 -12.37
C ASP A 328 -15.68 16.53 -13.38
N PRO A 329 -15.84 17.29 -14.46
CA PRO A 329 -14.77 17.52 -15.43
C PRO A 329 -13.50 18.12 -14.82
N GLY A 330 -13.60 18.74 -13.65
CA GLY A 330 -12.51 19.35 -12.89
C GLY A 330 -11.92 18.45 -11.81
N ALA A 331 -12.35 17.18 -11.70
CA ALA A 331 -11.81 16.26 -10.72
C ALA A 331 -10.30 16.07 -10.89
N TRP A 332 -9.58 16.00 -9.76
CA TRP A 332 -8.16 15.64 -9.73
C TRP A 332 -8.03 14.16 -9.40
N VAL A 333 -7.10 13.50 -10.08
CA VAL A 333 -6.79 12.10 -9.82
C VAL A 333 -5.30 11.97 -9.55
N VAL A 334 -4.93 11.28 -8.48
CA VAL A 334 -3.55 10.89 -8.20
C VAL A 334 -3.47 9.38 -8.16
N LEU A 335 -2.46 8.79 -8.80
CA LEU A 335 -2.20 7.36 -8.74
C LEU A 335 -0.82 7.10 -8.16
N SER A 336 -0.75 6.18 -7.21
CA SER A 336 0.50 5.64 -6.67
C SER A 336 0.33 4.17 -6.33
N ALA A 337 1.30 3.60 -5.61
CA ALA A 337 1.26 2.26 -5.05
C ALA A 337 1.88 2.25 -3.65
N ASP A 338 1.45 1.31 -2.84
CA ASP A 338 1.94 1.08 -1.49
C ASP A 338 3.32 0.41 -1.46
N HIS A 339 3.61 -0.44 -2.43
CA HIS A 339 4.91 -1.09 -2.67
C HIS A 339 4.97 -1.69 -4.08
N GLY A 340 6.13 -2.20 -4.44
CA GLY A 340 6.35 -3.09 -5.57
C GLY A 340 6.38 -4.55 -5.15
N GLY A 341 7.12 -5.37 -5.89
CA GLY A 341 7.28 -6.79 -5.58
C GLY A 341 8.28 -7.45 -6.53
N MET A 342 8.87 -8.55 -6.06
CA MET A 342 9.76 -9.38 -6.89
C MET A 342 8.97 -10.44 -7.67
N ASP A 343 9.59 -11.03 -8.68
CA ASP A 343 9.05 -12.21 -9.37
C ASP A 343 9.28 -13.49 -8.56
N VAL A 344 8.74 -14.59 -9.03
CA VAL A 344 8.93 -15.93 -8.45
C VAL A 344 10.43 -16.20 -8.25
N VAL A 345 10.80 -16.64 -7.06
CA VAL A 345 12.22 -16.87 -6.67
C VAL A 345 12.95 -17.77 -7.66
N GLU A 346 12.30 -18.84 -8.10
CA GLU A 346 12.87 -19.80 -9.05
C GLU A 346 13.06 -19.18 -10.44
N ALA A 347 12.11 -18.32 -10.86
CA ALA A 347 12.24 -17.58 -12.11
C ALA A 347 13.43 -16.63 -12.09
N LEU A 348 13.61 -15.92 -10.97
CA LEU A 348 14.76 -15.05 -10.78
C LEU A 348 16.08 -15.81 -10.78
N ARG A 349 16.12 -17.02 -10.20
CA ARG A 349 17.31 -17.92 -10.27
C ARG A 349 17.63 -18.33 -11.69
N ASP A 350 16.61 -18.70 -12.47
CA ASP A 350 16.77 -19.09 -13.88
C ASP A 350 17.34 -17.93 -14.73
N GLU A 351 17.06 -16.71 -14.31
CA GLU A 351 17.62 -15.47 -14.92
C GLU A 351 19.00 -15.08 -14.37
N GLY A 352 19.53 -15.84 -13.41
CA GLY A 352 20.87 -15.59 -12.84
C GLY A 352 20.90 -14.65 -11.63
N PHE A 353 19.74 -14.24 -11.09
CA PHE A 353 19.71 -13.46 -9.85
C PHE A 353 20.02 -14.32 -8.63
N PRO A 354 20.62 -13.78 -7.57
CA PRO A 354 20.94 -14.50 -6.34
C PRO A 354 19.71 -14.69 -5.44
N ALA A 355 18.56 -15.06 -6.04
CA ALA A 355 17.30 -15.22 -5.35
C ALA A 355 17.29 -16.47 -4.47
N ARG A 356 16.61 -16.40 -3.33
CA ARG A 356 16.59 -17.48 -2.35
C ARG A 356 15.29 -17.56 -1.58
N ARG A 357 14.99 -18.79 -1.11
CA ARG A 357 13.97 -19.01 -0.07
C ARG A 357 14.69 -19.31 1.24
N VAL A 358 14.13 -18.81 2.33
CA VAL A 358 14.57 -19.05 3.71
C VAL A 358 13.45 -19.78 4.44
N ASP A 359 13.79 -20.90 5.06
CA ASP A 359 12.90 -21.59 5.98
C ASP A 359 12.89 -20.79 7.30
N GLU A 360 11.81 -20.08 7.57
CA GLU A 360 11.69 -19.20 8.73
C GLU A 360 11.78 -19.94 10.06
N PRO A 361 11.06 -21.06 10.29
CA PRO A 361 11.20 -21.82 11.52
C PRO A 361 12.63 -22.33 11.76
N ALA A 362 13.31 -22.78 10.71
CA ALA A 362 14.70 -23.21 10.82
C ALA A 362 15.65 -22.04 11.12
N PHE A 363 15.46 -20.88 10.47
CA PHE A 363 16.27 -19.69 10.71
C PHE A 363 16.17 -19.20 12.16
N LEU A 364 14.94 -19.08 12.70
CA LEU A 364 14.71 -18.67 14.09
C LEU A 364 15.19 -19.74 15.09
N GLY A 365 14.98 -21.01 14.76
CA GLY A 365 15.47 -22.15 15.54
C GLY A 365 16.99 -22.17 15.65
N ASP A 366 17.71 -21.96 14.54
CA ASP A 366 19.18 -21.88 14.51
C ASP A 366 19.71 -20.70 15.35
N LEU A 367 19.08 -19.52 15.27
CA LEU A 367 19.42 -18.38 16.11
C LEU A 367 19.24 -18.72 17.59
N ASN A 368 18.10 -19.25 17.98
CA ASN A 368 17.85 -19.65 19.37
C ASN A 368 18.79 -20.76 19.83
N ALA A 369 19.12 -21.73 19.00
CA ALA A 369 20.09 -22.78 19.32
C ALA A 369 21.50 -22.19 19.60
N ALA A 370 21.93 -21.24 18.77
CA ALA A 370 23.20 -20.54 18.96
C ALA A 370 23.23 -19.73 20.26
N LEU A 371 22.14 -19.00 20.58
CA LEU A 371 22.02 -18.22 21.81
C LEU A 371 21.97 -19.13 23.05
N LYS A 372 21.19 -20.24 23.00
CA LYS A 372 21.13 -21.22 24.09
C LYS A 372 22.48 -21.82 24.38
N ALA A 373 23.23 -22.17 23.34
CA ALA A 373 24.59 -22.72 23.50
C ALA A 373 25.55 -21.69 24.12
N HIS A 374 25.50 -20.43 23.67
CA HIS A 374 26.37 -19.37 24.16
C HIS A 374 26.11 -19.01 25.63
N PHE A 375 24.85 -18.85 26.01
CA PHE A 375 24.45 -18.44 27.36
C PHE A 375 24.20 -19.60 28.31
N LYS A 376 24.28 -20.85 27.82
CA LYS A 376 24.06 -22.09 28.59
C LYS A 376 22.66 -22.14 29.22
N VAL A 377 21.64 -21.78 28.46
CA VAL A 377 20.23 -21.81 28.85
C VAL A 377 19.45 -22.79 27.96
N THR A 378 18.25 -23.16 28.39
CA THR A 378 17.37 -24.09 27.64
C THR A 378 16.20 -23.37 26.96
N ALA A 379 15.77 -22.24 27.48
CA ALA A 379 14.67 -21.46 26.91
C ALA A 379 15.11 -20.70 25.66
N ASP A 380 14.19 -20.51 24.73
CA ASP A 380 14.40 -19.59 23.62
C ASP A 380 14.47 -18.15 24.13
N LEU A 381 15.38 -17.37 23.57
CA LEU A 381 15.65 -16.01 23.98
C LEU A 381 15.12 -14.96 23.00
N VAL A 382 14.70 -15.42 21.81
CA VAL A 382 14.21 -14.54 20.73
C VAL A 382 12.97 -15.15 20.10
N THR A 383 12.00 -14.30 19.79
CA THR A 383 10.82 -14.61 18.99
C THR A 383 10.66 -13.62 17.84
N ALA A 384 9.86 -13.98 16.84
CA ALA A 384 9.57 -13.15 15.67
C ALA A 384 8.13 -13.35 15.19
N PRO A 385 7.52 -12.35 14.50
CA PRO A 385 6.40 -12.58 13.60
C PRO A 385 6.79 -13.53 12.45
N PRO A 386 5.83 -14.08 11.71
CA PRO A 386 6.11 -14.62 10.38
C PRO A 386 6.89 -13.58 9.55
N GLU A 387 7.91 -14.00 8.80
CA GLU A 387 8.91 -13.10 8.20
C GLU A 387 9.75 -12.37 9.26
N PRO A 388 10.91 -12.93 9.67
CA PRO A 388 11.68 -12.48 10.84
C PRO A 388 12.48 -11.20 10.54
N THR A 389 11.82 -10.18 10.03
CA THR A 389 12.34 -8.84 9.80
C THR A 389 12.46 -8.03 11.08
N MET A 390 11.59 -8.34 12.06
CA MET A 390 11.65 -7.81 13.42
C MET A 390 11.79 -8.95 14.44
N LEU A 391 12.85 -8.93 15.23
CA LEU A 391 13.12 -9.90 16.28
C LEU A 391 12.89 -9.28 17.66
N TYR A 392 12.22 -10.00 18.54
CA TYR A 392 11.87 -9.57 19.89
C TYR A 392 12.55 -10.46 20.92
N LEU A 393 13.13 -9.87 21.95
CA LEU A 393 13.68 -10.62 23.06
C LEU A 393 12.55 -11.16 23.97
N GLU A 394 12.73 -12.38 24.43
CA GLU A 394 11.88 -13.04 25.43
C GLU A 394 12.25 -12.56 26.85
N ASP A 395 11.74 -11.39 27.25
CA ASP A 395 12.10 -10.74 28.52
C ASP A 395 11.88 -11.65 29.74
N GLY A 396 10.84 -12.49 29.71
CA GLY A 396 10.59 -13.49 30.75
C GLY A 396 11.71 -14.53 30.87
N ALA A 397 12.21 -15.04 29.74
CA ALA A 397 13.31 -16.00 29.69
C ALA A 397 14.63 -15.36 30.12
N LEU A 398 14.90 -14.12 29.68
CA LEU A 398 16.10 -13.37 30.09
C LEU A 398 16.14 -13.17 31.60
N LYS A 399 15.02 -12.71 32.18
CA LYS A 399 14.89 -12.49 33.63
C LYS A 399 15.07 -13.79 34.41
N ALA A 400 14.45 -14.88 33.98
CA ALA A 400 14.56 -16.18 34.65
C ALA A 400 15.99 -16.72 34.62
N ALA A 401 16.74 -16.44 33.55
CA ALA A 401 18.13 -16.86 33.39
C ALA A 401 19.15 -15.85 33.96
N GLY A 402 18.74 -14.69 34.46
CA GLY A 402 19.62 -13.64 34.95
C GLY A 402 20.54 -13.05 33.88
N LEU A 403 20.08 -13.03 32.63
CA LEU A 403 20.87 -12.55 31.49
C LEU A 403 20.74 -11.05 31.30
N ASP A 404 21.86 -10.42 30.96
CA ASP A 404 21.89 -9.02 30.50
C ASP A 404 21.30 -8.89 29.10
N ARG A 405 20.31 -8.03 28.94
CA ARG A 405 19.58 -7.80 27.69
C ARG A 405 20.52 -7.38 26.54
N ASP A 406 21.43 -6.47 26.81
CA ASP A 406 22.36 -5.95 25.80
C ASP A 406 23.38 -7.00 25.37
N ALA A 407 23.78 -7.89 26.28
CA ALA A 407 24.66 -9.01 25.94
C ALA A 407 23.95 -9.97 24.96
N VAL A 408 22.66 -10.28 25.19
CA VAL A 408 21.88 -11.13 24.28
C VAL A 408 21.67 -10.45 22.93
N LEU A 409 21.36 -9.15 22.90
CA LEU A 409 21.21 -8.38 21.65
C LEU A 409 22.51 -8.38 20.83
N ARG A 410 23.65 -8.10 21.47
CA ARG A 410 24.95 -8.11 20.77
C ARG A 410 25.28 -9.49 20.19
N GLN A 411 25.01 -10.55 20.93
CA GLN A 411 25.26 -11.93 20.46
C GLN A 411 24.31 -12.32 19.30
N ALA A 412 23.02 -11.98 19.39
CA ALA A 412 22.05 -12.19 18.31
C ALA A 412 22.45 -11.40 17.06
N GLN A 413 22.80 -10.12 17.20
CA GLN A 413 23.25 -9.29 16.08
C GLN A 413 24.53 -9.83 15.44
N ALA A 414 25.50 -10.30 16.24
CA ALA A 414 26.74 -10.89 15.74
C ALA A 414 26.48 -12.16 14.94
N TRP A 415 25.55 -13.02 15.41
CA TRP A 415 25.15 -14.22 14.70
C TRP A 415 24.45 -13.85 13.37
N LEU A 416 23.49 -12.95 13.39
CA LEU A 416 22.77 -12.49 12.19
C LEU A 416 23.70 -11.95 11.11
N ARG A 417 24.69 -11.15 11.49
CA ARG A 417 25.67 -10.56 10.55
C ARG A 417 26.57 -11.59 9.86
N GLN A 418 26.64 -12.82 10.38
CA GLN A 418 27.40 -13.91 9.76
C GLN A 418 26.55 -14.76 8.80
N ARG A 419 25.24 -14.54 8.75
CA ARG A 419 24.34 -15.33 7.90
C ARG A 419 24.43 -14.90 6.45
N PRO A 420 24.53 -15.86 5.50
CA PRO A 420 24.65 -15.55 4.08
C PRO A 420 23.41 -14.86 3.49
N GLU A 421 22.24 -15.05 4.08
CA GLU A 421 20.97 -14.45 3.70
C GLU A 421 20.76 -13.04 4.25
N VAL A 422 21.49 -12.62 5.30
CA VAL A 422 21.35 -11.32 5.96
C VAL A 422 22.25 -10.28 5.30
N ALA A 423 21.70 -9.12 5.00
CA ALA A 423 22.44 -7.94 4.52
C ALA A 423 22.88 -7.04 5.68
N ALA A 424 22.00 -6.82 6.65
CA ALA A 424 22.29 -6.00 7.83
C ALA A 424 21.35 -6.39 8.98
N ALA A 425 21.79 -6.17 10.21
CA ALA A 425 20.98 -6.29 11.42
C ALA A 425 21.31 -5.12 12.35
N PHE A 426 20.28 -4.43 12.84
CA PHE A 426 20.39 -3.25 13.69
C PHE A 426 19.62 -3.45 14.98
N THR A 427 20.23 -3.10 16.11
CA THR A 427 19.52 -2.99 17.39
C THR A 427 18.67 -1.71 17.41
N ALA A 428 17.71 -1.62 18.32
CA ALA A 428 16.97 -0.40 18.59
C ALA A 428 17.92 0.80 18.83
N ALA A 429 18.97 0.61 19.61
CA ALA A 429 19.96 1.64 19.91
C ALA A 429 20.75 2.07 18.65
N ASP A 430 21.10 1.14 17.75
CA ASP A 430 21.74 1.48 16.47
C ASP A 430 20.83 2.40 15.65
N LEU A 431 19.53 2.09 15.60
CA LEU A 431 18.57 2.85 14.79
C LEU A 431 18.22 4.21 15.42
N GLU A 432 18.14 4.30 16.75
CA GLU A 432 17.91 5.57 17.45
C GLU A 432 19.03 6.57 17.23
N ALA A 433 20.25 6.10 16.97
CA ALA A 433 21.38 6.94 16.62
C ALA A 433 21.36 7.48 15.18
N VAL A 434 20.45 6.97 14.31
CA VAL A 434 20.32 7.40 12.92
C VAL A 434 19.29 8.53 12.80
N ASP A 435 19.64 9.60 12.11
CA ASP A 435 18.70 10.68 11.78
C ASP A 435 17.72 10.21 10.70
N PRO A 436 16.41 10.10 10.99
CA PRO A 436 15.41 9.71 10.00
C PRO A 436 15.22 10.76 8.89
N ALA A 437 15.57 12.03 9.18
CA ALA A 437 15.53 13.13 8.23
C ALA A 437 16.80 13.22 7.37
N ALA A 438 17.66 12.20 7.43
CA ALA A 438 18.91 12.16 6.67
C ALA A 438 18.67 12.57 5.20
N LYS A 439 19.39 13.59 4.77
CA LYS A 439 19.31 14.15 3.42
C LYS A 439 19.91 13.15 2.42
N GLY A 440 19.29 13.05 1.26
CA GLY A 440 19.77 12.18 0.18
C GLY A 440 18.67 11.85 -0.81
N SER A 441 19.06 11.29 -1.94
CA SER A 441 18.13 10.74 -2.92
C SER A 441 17.44 9.50 -2.33
N PRO A 442 16.11 9.37 -2.43
CA PRO A 442 15.43 8.15 -2.00
C PRO A 442 15.86 6.92 -2.81
N ARG A 443 16.42 7.11 -4.01
CA ARG A 443 17.02 6.02 -4.80
C ARG A 443 18.16 5.33 -4.06
N ASP A 444 18.99 6.11 -3.39
CA ASP A 444 20.27 5.67 -2.78
C ASP A 444 20.18 5.62 -1.24
N SER A 445 18.97 5.52 -0.68
CA SER A 445 18.80 5.46 0.77
C SER A 445 19.51 4.26 1.37
N ARG A 446 20.28 4.49 2.44
CA ARG A 446 21.02 3.46 3.17
C ARG A 446 20.05 2.59 3.98
N LEU A 447 20.42 1.33 4.21
CA LEU A 447 19.58 0.38 4.96
C LEU A 447 19.25 0.86 6.38
N ASP A 448 20.22 1.43 7.08
CA ASP A 448 20.01 1.97 8.43
C ASP A 448 18.99 3.11 8.46
N VAL A 449 19.02 4.00 7.47
CA VAL A 449 18.05 5.09 7.32
C VAL A 449 16.65 4.54 7.00
N LEU A 450 16.57 3.56 6.09
CA LEU A 450 15.30 2.93 5.72
C LEU A 450 14.66 2.22 6.92
N LEU A 451 15.44 1.42 7.65
CA LEU A 451 14.95 0.71 8.82
C LEU A 451 14.62 1.69 9.95
N ARG A 452 15.39 2.79 10.13
CA ARG A 452 15.06 3.84 11.09
C ARG A 452 13.69 4.47 10.83
N ARG A 453 13.34 4.67 9.55
CA ARG A 453 12.02 5.19 9.13
C ARG A 453 10.87 4.21 9.34
N SER A 454 11.17 2.93 9.54
CA SER A 454 10.21 1.87 9.91
C SER A 454 10.19 1.58 11.42
N PHE A 455 11.10 2.16 12.19
CA PHE A 455 11.30 1.83 13.59
C PHE A 455 10.53 2.78 14.53
N LEU A 456 9.63 2.19 15.33
CA LEU A 456 8.94 2.88 16.42
C LEU A 456 9.19 2.13 17.74
N PRO A 457 9.84 2.75 18.75
CA PRO A 457 9.98 2.14 20.07
C PRO A 457 8.65 1.64 20.64
N GLY A 458 8.65 0.45 21.20
CA GLY A 458 7.47 -0.17 21.80
C GLY A 458 6.59 -0.98 20.82
N ARG A 459 6.67 -0.72 19.50
CA ARG A 459 6.02 -1.57 18.46
C ARG A 459 7.02 -2.43 17.72
N SER A 460 8.10 -1.83 17.26
CA SER A 460 9.14 -2.55 16.52
C SER A 460 9.91 -3.54 17.40
N GLY A 461 10.54 -4.51 16.77
CA GLY A 461 11.42 -5.47 17.41
C GLY A 461 12.63 -4.82 18.09
N ASP A 462 13.35 -5.61 18.87
CA ASP A 462 14.61 -5.22 19.51
C ASP A 462 15.79 -5.23 18.52
N LEU A 463 15.63 -6.07 17.46
CA LEU A 463 16.52 -6.15 16.32
C LEU A 463 15.67 -6.05 15.03
N LEU A 464 16.10 -5.21 14.11
CA LEU A 464 15.53 -5.13 12.77
C LEU A 464 16.53 -5.70 11.77
N VAL A 465 16.06 -6.58 10.89
CA VAL A 465 16.89 -7.34 9.96
C VAL A 465 16.54 -6.97 8.52
N ALA A 466 17.53 -6.53 7.76
CA ALA A 466 17.42 -6.46 6.30
C ALA A 466 18.04 -7.73 5.71
N PHE A 467 17.23 -8.50 5.00
CA PHE A 467 17.72 -9.64 4.24
C PHE A 467 18.32 -9.19 2.91
N LYS A 468 19.10 -10.03 2.26
CA LYS A 468 19.68 -9.71 0.94
C LYS A 468 18.59 -9.63 -0.13
N PRO A 469 18.87 -8.93 -1.25
CA PRO A 469 17.91 -8.83 -2.33
C PRO A 469 17.38 -10.20 -2.78
N PHE A 470 16.10 -10.23 -3.16
CA PHE A 470 15.42 -11.43 -3.68
C PHE A 470 15.37 -12.59 -2.68
N THR A 471 15.27 -12.28 -1.39
CA THR A 471 15.02 -13.25 -0.33
C THR A 471 13.52 -13.29 -0.02
N LEU A 472 12.94 -14.48 -0.01
CA LEU A 472 11.54 -14.76 0.36
C LEU A 472 11.49 -15.85 1.42
N PHE A 473 10.53 -15.76 2.33
CA PHE A 473 10.33 -16.76 3.39
C PHE A 473 9.33 -17.83 2.95
N GLY A 474 9.63 -19.07 3.34
CA GLY A 474 8.77 -20.21 3.07
C GLY A 474 8.60 -20.58 1.60
N GLU A 475 7.69 -21.51 1.33
CA GLU A 475 7.37 -22.00 -0.01
C GLU A 475 5.89 -22.44 -0.13
N PRO A 476 5.32 -22.43 -1.36
CA PRO A 476 3.98 -22.94 -1.61
C PRO A 476 3.83 -24.42 -1.16
N PRO A 477 2.63 -24.85 -0.73
CA PRO A 477 1.37 -24.08 -0.70
C PRO A 477 1.16 -23.28 0.58
N LYS A 478 2.05 -23.35 1.55
CA LYS A 478 1.88 -22.65 2.83
C LYS A 478 2.13 -21.18 2.69
N GLU A 479 3.13 -20.83 1.86
CA GLU A 479 3.55 -19.47 1.59
C GLU A 479 3.42 -19.12 0.10
N TYR A 480 3.84 -17.94 -0.28
CA TYR A 480 3.68 -17.40 -1.62
C TYR A 480 4.80 -17.82 -2.59
N ALA A 481 4.49 -17.80 -3.90
CA ALA A 481 5.50 -18.05 -4.93
C ALA A 481 6.43 -16.85 -5.13
N ALA A 482 5.89 -15.65 -5.00
CA ALA A 482 6.59 -14.36 -5.09
C ALA A 482 6.15 -13.43 -3.95
N GLY A 483 6.87 -12.37 -3.68
CA GLY A 483 6.55 -11.47 -2.55
C GLY A 483 7.25 -10.14 -2.62
N HIS A 484 7.19 -9.43 -1.51
CA HIS A 484 7.70 -8.07 -1.30
C HIS A 484 8.08 -7.90 0.18
N GLY A 485 8.28 -6.66 0.64
CA GLY A 485 8.59 -6.37 2.05
C GLY A 485 10.04 -5.92 2.28
N SER A 486 10.83 -5.86 1.22
CA SER A 486 12.27 -5.59 1.30
C SER A 486 12.61 -4.09 1.16
N PRO A 487 13.81 -3.66 1.64
CA PRO A 487 14.27 -2.29 1.48
C PRO A 487 14.87 -1.98 0.10
N TYR A 488 14.64 -2.82 -0.91
CA TYR A 488 15.28 -2.68 -2.23
C TYR A 488 14.35 -2.04 -3.27
N ALA A 489 14.96 -1.57 -4.36
CA ALA A 489 14.27 -0.77 -5.37
C ALA A 489 13.06 -1.47 -5.99
N TYR A 490 13.11 -2.78 -6.23
CA TYR A 490 12.01 -3.54 -6.82
C TYR A 490 10.72 -3.53 -5.96
N ASP A 491 10.85 -3.34 -4.63
CA ASP A 491 9.72 -3.17 -3.72
C ASP A 491 9.42 -1.69 -3.42
N ARG A 492 10.43 -0.82 -3.51
CA ARG A 492 10.30 0.59 -3.10
C ARG A 492 9.93 1.53 -4.21
N ARG A 493 10.34 1.25 -5.47
CA ARG A 493 10.09 2.13 -6.60
C ARG A 493 8.69 1.88 -7.17
N VAL A 494 7.86 2.91 -7.12
CA VAL A 494 6.43 2.87 -7.45
C VAL A 494 6.03 4.04 -8.35
N PRO A 495 4.89 3.97 -9.08
CA PRO A 495 4.38 5.13 -9.81
C PRO A 495 3.95 6.25 -8.85
N LEU A 496 4.06 7.50 -9.31
CA LEU A 496 3.44 8.66 -8.67
C LEU A 496 3.01 9.66 -9.75
N ILE A 497 1.73 9.68 -10.05
CA ILE A 497 1.16 10.41 -11.17
C ILE A 497 0.08 11.35 -10.67
N PHE A 498 0.19 12.65 -10.99
CA PHE A 498 -0.83 13.66 -10.70
C PHE A 498 -1.53 14.06 -11.99
N TRP A 499 -2.83 13.80 -12.09
CA TRP A 499 -3.66 14.14 -13.24
C TRP A 499 -4.73 15.15 -12.84
N GLY A 500 -4.70 16.31 -13.49
CA GLY A 500 -5.56 17.43 -13.16
C GLY A 500 -5.25 18.66 -14.00
N PRO A 501 -5.25 19.86 -13.43
CA PRO A 501 -5.02 21.09 -14.16
C PRO A 501 -3.56 21.28 -14.61
N TRP A 502 -2.62 20.51 -14.11
CA TRP A 502 -1.19 20.68 -14.37
C TRP A 502 -0.79 20.19 -15.76
N LYS A 503 0.24 20.82 -16.32
CA LYS A 503 0.82 20.36 -17.59
C LYS A 503 1.53 19.02 -17.37
N GLY A 504 1.01 17.98 -18.00
CA GLY A 504 1.56 16.63 -17.92
C GLY A 504 2.97 16.50 -18.50
N GLY A 505 3.62 15.40 -18.17
CA GLY A 505 4.94 15.00 -18.63
C GLY A 505 5.72 14.22 -17.59
N ALA A 506 6.64 13.37 -18.06
CA ALA A 506 7.51 12.58 -17.21
C ALA A 506 8.57 13.46 -16.52
N ARG A 507 8.86 13.16 -15.27
CA ARG A 507 9.87 13.81 -14.43
C ARG A 507 10.74 12.74 -13.77
N ALA A 508 12.03 12.85 -13.95
CA ALA A 508 13.01 11.85 -13.50
C ALA A 508 13.70 12.23 -12.17
N GLU A 509 13.30 13.35 -11.53
CA GLU A 509 13.82 13.66 -10.20
C GLU A 509 13.32 12.65 -9.17
N PRO A 510 14.21 12.09 -8.34
CA PRO A 510 13.82 11.18 -7.27
C PRO A 510 12.97 11.87 -6.21
N VAL A 511 11.76 11.33 -5.97
CA VAL A 511 10.79 11.83 -4.99
C VAL A 511 10.35 10.70 -4.07
N ARG A 512 9.64 11.04 -2.99
CA ARG A 512 9.11 10.09 -2.01
C ARG A 512 7.60 10.02 -2.10
N THR A 513 7.03 8.87 -1.82
CA THR A 513 5.56 8.72 -1.74
C THR A 513 4.95 9.56 -0.62
N ILE A 514 5.68 9.79 0.47
CA ILE A 514 5.27 10.73 1.54
C ILE A 514 5.15 12.19 1.05
N ASP A 515 5.65 12.53 -0.12
CA ASP A 515 5.52 13.86 -0.73
C ASP A 515 4.11 14.08 -1.34
N LEU A 516 3.31 13.01 -1.53
CA LEU A 516 1.98 13.08 -2.13
C LEU A 516 1.02 13.97 -1.30
N ALA A 517 0.86 13.65 -0.02
CA ALA A 517 -0.10 14.36 0.84
C ALA A 517 0.22 15.86 1.00
N PRO A 518 1.47 16.29 1.31
CA PRO A 518 1.81 17.70 1.37
C PRO A 518 1.71 18.41 0.01
N THR A 519 1.91 17.69 -1.10
CA THR A 519 1.68 18.23 -2.45
C THR A 519 0.21 18.56 -2.65
N LEU A 520 -0.69 17.61 -2.43
CA LEU A 520 -2.13 17.86 -2.54
C LEU A 520 -2.62 18.92 -1.54
N ALA A 521 -2.10 18.92 -0.31
CA ALA A 521 -2.43 19.94 0.68
C ALA A 521 -2.10 21.35 0.14
N ARG A 522 -0.90 21.53 -0.42
CA ARG A 522 -0.50 22.81 -1.03
C ARG A 522 -1.41 23.21 -2.19
N GLU A 523 -1.68 22.29 -3.12
CA GLU A 523 -2.51 22.56 -4.29
C GLU A 523 -3.97 22.88 -3.90
N LEU A 524 -4.46 22.29 -2.81
CA LEU A 524 -5.78 22.57 -2.23
C LEU A 524 -5.78 23.80 -1.30
N GLY A 525 -4.63 24.46 -1.08
CA GLY A 525 -4.51 25.56 -0.15
C GLY A 525 -4.82 25.17 1.29
N LEU A 526 -4.45 23.95 1.69
CA LEU A 526 -4.58 23.43 3.04
C LEU A 526 -3.25 23.57 3.80
N LYS A 527 -3.35 23.72 5.11
CA LYS A 527 -2.19 23.64 6.00
C LYS A 527 -2.09 22.20 6.54
N PRO A 528 -1.08 21.44 6.13
CA PRO A 528 -0.90 20.08 6.65
C PRO A 528 -0.54 20.09 8.13
N GLY A 529 -0.84 19.00 8.83
CA GLY A 529 -0.27 18.70 10.13
C GLY A 529 1.24 18.38 10.03
N PRO A 530 1.84 17.82 11.08
CA PRO A 530 3.23 17.35 11.02
C PRO A 530 3.42 16.30 9.91
N VAL A 531 4.34 16.55 8.98
CA VAL A 531 4.70 15.67 7.86
C VAL A 531 6.20 15.51 7.77
N ASP A 532 6.65 14.37 7.23
CA ASP A 532 8.06 14.11 6.90
C ASP A 532 8.35 14.43 5.43
N GLY A 533 7.31 14.42 4.60
CA GLY A 533 7.38 14.75 3.18
C GLY A 533 7.40 16.26 2.91
N LYS A 534 7.59 16.60 1.65
CA LYS A 534 7.57 17.98 1.14
C LYS A 534 6.63 18.10 -0.06
N ALA A 535 6.06 19.27 -0.27
CA ALA A 535 5.26 19.51 -1.47
C ALA A 535 6.13 19.55 -2.73
N LEU A 536 5.77 18.74 -3.73
CA LEU A 536 6.41 18.65 -5.04
C LEU A 536 5.90 19.79 -5.95
N ASP A 537 6.75 20.34 -6.79
CA ASP A 537 6.34 21.28 -7.81
C ASP A 537 5.67 20.52 -8.96
N LEU A 538 4.38 20.73 -9.19
CA LEU A 538 3.63 20.12 -10.30
C LEU A 538 3.72 20.96 -11.60
N GLY A 539 4.36 22.12 -11.55
CA GLY A 539 4.49 23.04 -12.68
C GLY A 539 3.22 23.87 -12.92
N PRO A 540 3.18 24.60 -14.04
CA PRO A 540 2.07 25.49 -14.33
C PRO A 540 0.79 24.72 -14.65
N SER A 541 -0.35 25.34 -14.35
CA SER A 541 -1.66 24.87 -14.83
C SER A 541 -1.73 24.95 -16.37
N LYS A 542 -2.56 24.06 -16.95
CA LYS A 542 -2.84 24.02 -18.40
C LYS A 542 -3.56 25.28 -18.84
#